data_19b168d745a939080b7f8fbd5e361183
#
_entry.id   19b168d745a939080b7f8fbd5e361183
#
_cell.length_a   1.000
_cell.length_b   1.000
_cell.length_c   1.000
_cell.angle_alpha   90.00
_cell.angle_beta   90.00
_cell.angle_gamma   90.00
#
_symmetry.space_group_name_H-M   'P 1'
#
loop_
_entity.id
_entity.type
_entity.pdbx_description
1 polymer ?
#
loop_
_entity_poly.entity_id
_entity_poly.type
_entity_poly.pdbx_seq_one_letter_code
_entity_poly.pdbx_strand_id
1 'polypeptide(L)'
;VDEKGVQVNLINEIFLNLGRGSGKSSLMATRVLNWMILGGQYGGESLVIAYDNTQARHVFDQVRNQTEASDTLRVYNENKIFKSTKQGLEFTSFKTTFKKQTNDTLRAQGGNSSLNIFDEVHTYGEDITESVNKGSRQKQDNWQSIYITSGGLKRDGLYDKLVERFKSEEEFYNDRSFGLLYMLENHEQVKDKKNWTMALPLIGDVPKWSGVIEEYELAQGDPALQNKFLAFNMGLPMQDTAYYFTPQDTK
;
A
#
# COMPACT_ATOMS: atom_id res chain seq x y z
N VAL A 1 25.76 -3.00 3.09
CA VAL A 1 26.10 -4.43 3.15
C VAL A 1 26.05 -4.88 4.59
N ASP A 2 25.66 -6.11 4.85
CA ASP A 2 25.68 -6.72 6.17
C ASP A 2 27.13 -7.08 6.61
N GLU A 3 27.26 -7.66 7.80
CA GLU A 3 28.56 -8.09 8.36
C GLU A 3 29.29 -9.13 7.49
N LYS A 4 28.58 -9.80 6.57
CA LYS A 4 29.14 -10.78 5.62
C LYS A 4 29.44 -10.19 4.25
N GLY A 5 29.23 -8.88 4.06
CA GLY A 5 29.41 -8.19 2.79
C GLY A 5 28.25 -8.39 1.80
N VAL A 6 27.10 -8.93 2.27
CA VAL A 6 25.90 -9.10 1.45
C VAL A 6 25.16 -7.76 1.35
N GLN A 7 24.71 -7.40 0.17
CA GLN A 7 23.89 -6.20 -0.04
C GLN A 7 22.49 -6.42 0.53
N VAL A 8 22.11 -5.60 1.50
CA VAL A 8 20.80 -5.65 2.15
C VAL A 8 20.08 -4.30 2.05
N ASN A 9 18.75 -4.32 2.11
CA ASN A 9 17.98 -3.09 2.18
C ASN A 9 18.29 -2.33 3.49
N LEU A 10 18.54 -1.04 3.37
CA LEU A 10 18.69 -0.17 4.53
C LEU A 10 17.35 -0.09 5.29
N ILE A 11 16.25 0.07 4.56
CA ILE A 11 14.89 0.15 5.09
C ILE A 11 14.15 -1.16 4.82
N ASN A 12 13.67 -1.79 5.87
CA ASN A 12 12.90 -3.04 5.79
C ASN A 12 11.39 -2.83 5.89
N GLU A 13 10.95 -1.78 6.55
CA GLU A 13 9.53 -1.47 6.70
C GLU A 13 9.24 -0.07 6.16
N ILE A 14 8.25 0.03 5.26
CA ILE A 14 7.82 1.30 4.67
C ILE A 14 6.31 1.43 4.87
N PHE A 15 5.87 2.56 5.39
CA PHE A 15 4.46 2.90 5.49
C PHE A 15 4.13 4.14 4.63
N LEU A 16 3.19 3.99 3.70
CA LEU A 16 2.75 5.05 2.79
C LEU A 16 1.25 5.29 2.95
N ASN A 17 0.89 6.40 3.58
CA ASN A 17 -0.48 6.89 3.62
C ASN A 17 -0.63 8.04 2.63
N LEU A 18 -1.39 7.81 1.56
CA LEU A 18 -1.68 8.80 0.51
C LEU A 18 -3.16 8.73 0.15
N GLY A 19 -3.79 9.87 -0.05
CA GLY A 19 -5.19 9.92 -0.48
C GLY A 19 -5.47 9.10 -1.74
N ARG A 20 -6.72 8.71 -1.92
CA ARG A 20 -7.18 7.92 -3.07
C ARG A 20 -6.82 8.62 -4.39
N GLY A 21 -6.45 7.86 -5.40
CA GLY A 21 -6.07 8.40 -6.71
C GLY A 21 -4.63 8.91 -6.81
N SER A 22 -3.81 8.89 -5.75
CA SER A 22 -2.42 9.39 -5.74
C SER A 22 -1.37 8.44 -6.35
N GLY A 23 -1.77 7.46 -7.17
CA GLY A 23 -0.83 6.61 -7.90
C GLY A 23 -0.12 5.53 -7.07
N LYS A 24 -0.61 5.19 -5.85
CA LYS A 24 0.00 4.17 -4.97
C LYS A 24 0.29 2.86 -5.69
N SER A 25 -0.69 2.32 -6.41
CA SER A 25 -0.55 1.02 -7.10
C SER A 25 0.51 1.07 -8.21
N SER A 26 0.61 2.20 -8.94
CA SER A 26 1.64 2.41 -9.96
C SER A 26 3.04 2.50 -9.35
N LEU A 27 3.18 3.18 -8.22
CA LEU A 27 4.44 3.26 -7.48
C LEU A 27 4.87 1.86 -6.99
N MET A 28 3.94 1.08 -6.45
CA MET A 28 4.22 -0.28 -6.01
C MET A 28 4.58 -1.20 -7.17
N ALA A 29 3.93 -1.06 -8.31
CA ALA A 29 4.27 -1.80 -9.51
C ALA A 29 5.72 -1.53 -9.96
N THR A 30 6.12 -0.27 -9.98
CA THR A 30 7.52 0.11 -10.27
C THR A 30 8.49 -0.49 -9.25
N ARG A 31 8.13 -0.50 -7.97
CA ARG A 31 8.95 -1.12 -6.91
C ARG A 31 9.09 -2.63 -7.11
N VAL A 32 8.00 -3.33 -7.45
CA VAL A 32 8.02 -4.77 -7.77
C VAL A 32 8.95 -5.05 -8.95
N LEU A 33 8.81 -4.32 -10.06
CA LEU A 33 9.66 -4.50 -11.24
C LEU A 33 11.13 -4.25 -10.93
N ASN A 34 11.42 -3.16 -10.21
CA ASN A 34 12.79 -2.87 -9.76
C ASN A 34 13.35 -4.02 -8.93
N TRP A 35 12.55 -4.53 -7.97
CA TRP A 35 12.98 -5.62 -7.12
C TRP A 35 13.20 -6.92 -7.91
N MET A 36 12.30 -7.27 -8.84
CA MET A 36 12.42 -8.49 -9.65
C MET A 36 13.66 -8.48 -10.55
N ILE A 37 14.02 -7.30 -11.10
CA ILE A 37 15.05 -7.17 -12.12
C ILE A 37 16.42 -6.85 -11.51
N LEU A 38 16.47 -5.96 -10.51
CA LEU A 38 17.71 -5.37 -10.00
C LEU A 38 18.02 -5.69 -8.54
N GLY A 39 17.01 -5.80 -7.70
CA GLY A 39 17.18 -5.85 -6.24
C GLY A 39 16.84 -7.19 -5.60
N GLY A 40 16.29 -8.13 -6.36
CA GLY A 40 15.87 -9.41 -5.83
C GLY A 40 17.01 -10.42 -5.70
N GLN A 41 16.87 -11.30 -4.75
CA GLN A 41 17.72 -12.50 -4.64
C GLN A 41 17.31 -13.52 -5.71
N TYR A 42 18.26 -14.30 -6.19
CA TYR A 42 17.97 -15.39 -7.11
C TYR A 42 16.93 -16.36 -6.50
N GLY A 43 15.84 -16.58 -7.24
CA GLY A 43 14.70 -17.36 -6.76
C GLY A 43 13.80 -16.66 -5.74
N GLY A 44 13.99 -15.35 -5.52
CA GLY A 44 13.21 -14.56 -4.58
C GLY A 44 11.73 -14.42 -4.98
N GLU A 45 10.87 -14.29 -3.98
CA GLU A 45 9.43 -14.10 -4.16
C GLU A 45 9.01 -12.72 -3.67
N SER A 46 8.21 -12.02 -4.47
CA SER A 46 7.48 -10.82 -4.07
C SER A 46 5.98 -11.09 -4.05
N LEU A 47 5.30 -10.50 -3.07
CA LEU A 47 3.86 -10.67 -2.88
C LEU A 47 3.16 -9.31 -2.86
N VAL A 48 1.99 -9.23 -3.48
CA VAL A 48 0.97 -8.25 -3.13
C VAL A 48 -0.14 -8.97 -2.38
N ILE A 49 -0.46 -8.41 -1.23
CA ILE A 49 -1.42 -8.97 -0.29
C ILE A 49 -2.57 -7.97 -0.18
N ALA A 50 -3.79 -8.44 -0.41
CA ALA A 50 -4.99 -7.64 -0.31
C ALA A 50 -6.12 -8.41 0.39
N TYR A 51 -7.10 -7.70 0.90
CA TYR A 51 -8.24 -8.32 1.56
C TYR A 51 -8.97 -9.29 0.64
N ASP A 52 -9.15 -8.91 -0.63
CA ASP A 52 -9.78 -9.72 -1.64
C ASP A 52 -9.00 -9.72 -2.98
N ASN A 53 -9.39 -10.64 -3.88
CA ASN A 53 -8.76 -10.77 -5.18
C ASN A 53 -8.91 -9.55 -6.09
N THR A 54 -9.96 -8.76 -5.92
CA THR A 54 -10.20 -7.56 -6.74
C THR A 54 -9.20 -6.47 -6.38
N GLN A 55 -8.97 -6.25 -5.09
CA GLN A 55 -7.97 -5.31 -4.61
C GLN A 55 -6.54 -5.75 -4.99
N ALA A 56 -6.22 -7.04 -4.80
CA ALA A 56 -4.90 -7.57 -5.20
C ALA A 56 -4.61 -7.38 -6.70
N ARG A 57 -5.63 -7.28 -7.53
CA ARG A 57 -5.48 -7.01 -8.98
C ARG A 57 -4.94 -5.62 -9.28
N HIS A 58 -5.22 -4.61 -8.47
CA HIS A 58 -4.83 -3.23 -8.78
C HIS A 58 -3.32 -3.10 -8.96
N VAL A 59 -2.52 -3.56 -8.01
CA VAL A 59 -1.05 -3.55 -8.13
C VAL A 59 -0.60 -4.54 -9.21
N PHE A 60 -1.20 -5.73 -9.26
CA PHE A 60 -0.84 -6.78 -10.22
C PHE A 60 -1.03 -6.34 -11.68
N ASP A 61 -2.18 -5.75 -12.00
CA ASP A 61 -2.47 -5.27 -13.34
C ASP A 61 -1.58 -4.07 -13.72
N GLN A 62 -1.22 -3.21 -12.74
CA GLN A 62 -0.25 -2.15 -12.97
C GLN A 62 1.15 -2.69 -13.32
N VAL A 63 1.62 -3.75 -12.66
CA VAL A 63 2.89 -4.41 -13.01
C VAL A 63 2.85 -4.91 -14.46
N ARG A 64 1.76 -5.57 -14.86
CA ARG A 64 1.58 -6.04 -16.25
C ARG A 64 1.55 -4.88 -17.22
N ASN A 65 0.74 -3.86 -16.97
CA ASN A 65 0.61 -2.70 -17.83
C ASN A 65 1.95 -1.98 -18.03
N GLN A 66 2.74 -1.80 -16.97
CA GLN A 66 4.07 -1.19 -17.05
C GLN A 66 5.04 -2.08 -17.86
N THR A 67 4.94 -3.41 -17.71
CA THR A 67 5.76 -4.36 -18.49
C THR A 67 5.41 -4.29 -19.97
N GLU A 68 4.13 -4.16 -20.32
CA GLU A 68 3.65 -4.06 -21.70
C GLU A 68 3.92 -2.69 -22.33
N ALA A 69 3.83 -1.61 -21.53
CA ALA A 69 4.05 -0.24 -22.00
C ALA A 69 5.53 0.14 -22.19
N SER A 70 6.43 -0.51 -21.49
CA SER A 70 7.88 -0.26 -21.62
C SER A 70 8.47 -0.99 -22.81
N ASP A 71 9.11 -0.27 -23.73
CA ASP A 71 9.75 -0.88 -24.89
C ASP A 71 10.81 -1.94 -24.51
N THR A 72 11.60 -1.66 -23.47
CA THR A 72 12.60 -2.60 -22.97
C THR A 72 11.97 -3.85 -22.35
N LEU A 73 10.95 -3.68 -21.50
CA LEU A 73 10.31 -4.81 -20.82
C LEU A 73 9.45 -5.63 -21.79
N ARG A 74 8.87 -5.00 -22.82
CA ARG A 74 8.17 -5.69 -23.89
C ARG A 74 9.08 -6.64 -24.65
N VAL A 75 10.32 -6.21 -25.00
CA VAL A 75 11.33 -7.09 -25.60
C VAL A 75 11.65 -8.28 -24.69
N TYR A 76 11.71 -8.09 -23.38
CA TYR A 76 11.89 -9.19 -22.43
C TYR A 76 10.70 -10.16 -22.43
N ASN A 77 9.49 -9.65 -22.59
CA ASN A 77 8.29 -10.48 -22.68
C ASN A 77 8.27 -11.29 -23.98
N GLU A 78 8.59 -10.69 -25.13
CA GLU A 78 8.69 -11.34 -26.44
C GLU A 78 9.74 -12.47 -26.41
N ASN A 79 10.86 -12.27 -25.73
CA ASN A 79 11.92 -13.25 -25.55
C ASN A 79 11.65 -14.25 -24.39
N LYS A 80 10.44 -14.23 -23.81
CA LYS A 80 10.03 -15.11 -22.71
C LYS A 80 10.89 -14.97 -21.44
N ILE A 81 11.55 -13.84 -21.26
CA ILE A 81 12.30 -13.50 -20.05
C ILE A 81 11.31 -13.15 -18.93
N PHE A 82 10.22 -12.47 -19.27
CA PHE A 82 9.04 -12.37 -18.41
C PHE A 82 8.00 -13.43 -18.82
N LYS A 83 7.55 -14.23 -17.86
CA LYS A 83 6.42 -15.15 -18.04
C LYS A 83 5.26 -14.67 -17.20
N SER A 84 4.16 -14.35 -17.87
CA SER A 84 2.90 -13.97 -17.21
C SER A 84 1.97 -15.18 -17.11
N THR A 85 1.43 -15.41 -15.92
CA THR A 85 0.37 -16.38 -15.64
C THR A 85 -0.84 -15.69 -15.04
N LYS A 86 -1.96 -16.40 -14.85
CA LYS A 86 -3.14 -15.84 -14.16
C LYS A 86 -2.85 -15.47 -12.70
N GLN A 87 -1.85 -16.07 -12.08
CA GLN A 87 -1.56 -15.93 -10.64
C GLN A 87 -0.30 -15.13 -10.35
N GLY A 88 0.58 -14.93 -11.32
CA GLY A 88 1.86 -14.30 -11.08
C GLY A 88 2.63 -13.93 -12.34
N LEU A 89 3.76 -13.28 -12.11
CA LEU A 89 4.82 -13.00 -13.08
C LEU A 89 6.10 -13.69 -12.62
N GLU A 90 6.88 -14.17 -13.57
CA GLU A 90 8.22 -14.71 -13.35
C GLU A 90 9.21 -13.96 -14.23
N PHE A 91 10.30 -13.50 -13.64
CA PHE A 91 11.47 -13.02 -14.37
C PHE A 91 12.51 -14.13 -14.41
N THR A 92 12.63 -14.79 -15.56
CA THR A 92 13.31 -16.07 -15.68
C THR A 92 14.83 -15.99 -15.47
N SER A 93 15.44 -14.84 -15.77
CA SER A 93 16.90 -14.63 -15.62
C SER A 93 17.36 -14.76 -14.18
N PHE A 94 16.57 -14.31 -13.22
CA PHE A 94 16.84 -14.41 -11.78
C PHE A 94 15.91 -15.40 -11.06
N LYS A 95 14.98 -16.01 -11.79
CA LYS A 95 13.91 -16.86 -11.23
C LYS A 95 13.10 -16.15 -10.14
N THR A 96 13.03 -14.83 -10.18
CA THR A 96 12.21 -14.04 -9.27
C THR A 96 10.76 -14.14 -9.67
N THR A 97 9.88 -14.19 -8.68
CA THR A 97 8.43 -14.29 -8.91
C THR A 97 7.69 -13.19 -8.22
N PHE A 98 6.60 -12.72 -8.84
CA PHE A 98 5.63 -11.84 -8.24
C PHE A 98 4.26 -12.49 -8.26
N LYS A 99 3.61 -12.56 -7.11
CA LYS A 99 2.29 -13.21 -6.94
C LYS A 99 1.34 -12.30 -6.20
N LYS A 100 0.05 -12.46 -6.49
CA LYS A 100 -1.04 -11.88 -5.68
C LYS A 100 -1.56 -12.92 -4.70
N GLN A 101 -1.82 -12.48 -3.48
CA GLN A 101 -2.42 -13.32 -2.44
C GLN A 101 -3.51 -12.58 -1.68
N THR A 102 -4.46 -13.35 -1.15
CA THR A 102 -5.49 -12.86 -0.24
C THR A 102 -5.22 -13.40 1.16
N ASN A 103 -5.90 -12.83 2.16
CA ASN A 103 -5.78 -13.26 3.55
C ASN A 103 -5.97 -14.76 3.75
N ASP A 104 -6.91 -15.37 3.03
CA ASP A 104 -7.20 -16.81 3.15
C ASP A 104 -6.08 -17.68 2.57
N THR A 105 -5.49 -17.25 1.46
CA THR A 105 -4.39 -17.99 0.83
C THR A 105 -3.07 -17.89 1.60
N LEU A 106 -2.84 -16.77 2.28
CA LEU A 106 -1.65 -16.56 3.13
C LEU A 106 -1.60 -17.49 4.35
N ARG A 107 -2.74 -17.71 4.99
CA ARG A 107 -2.85 -18.62 6.14
C ARG A 107 -2.46 -20.06 5.77
N ALA A 108 -2.63 -20.44 4.50
CA ALA A 108 -2.36 -21.78 4.02
C ALA A 108 -0.89 -22.02 3.59
N GLN A 109 -0.12 -20.98 3.25
CA GLN A 109 1.17 -21.15 2.54
C GLN A 109 2.43 -20.79 3.36
N GLY A 110 2.31 -20.10 4.49
CA GLY A 110 3.46 -19.62 5.27
C GLY A 110 4.37 -18.67 4.46
N GLY A 111 4.79 -17.55 5.04
CA GLY A 111 5.61 -16.55 4.35
C GLY A 111 7.03 -17.02 4.05
N ASN A 112 7.48 -16.85 2.81
CA ASN A 112 8.87 -16.99 2.38
C ASN A 112 9.26 -15.93 1.35
N SER A 113 8.55 -14.83 1.34
CA SER A 113 8.75 -13.74 0.40
C SER A 113 9.78 -12.75 0.91
N SER A 114 10.50 -12.13 -0.01
CA SER A 114 11.48 -11.09 0.31
C SER A 114 10.97 -9.68 0.06
N LEU A 115 9.91 -9.50 -0.75
CA LEU A 115 9.19 -8.25 -0.86
C LEU A 115 7.69 -8.48 -0.60
N ASN A 116 7.14 -7.80 0.37
CA ASN A 116 5.71 -7.85 0.72
C ASN A 116 5.08 -6.48 0.54
N ILE A 117 4.00 -6.41 -0.22
CA ILE A 117 3.19 -5.21 -0.37
C ILE A 117 1.81 -5.50 0.23
N PHE A 118 1.50 -4.83 1.34
CA PHE A 118 0.20 -4.88 1.98
C PHE A 118 -0.64 -3.71 1.46
N ASP A 119 -1.60 -4.01 0.58
CA ASP A 119 -2.47 -2.99 -0.01
C ASP A 119 -3.73 -2.79 0.84
N GLU A 120 -4.11 -1.53 1.07
CA GLU A 120 -5.24 -1.10 1.90
C GLU A 120 -5.16 -1.65 3.34
N VAL A 121 -4.04 -1.37 4.03
CA VAL A 121 -3.76 -1.92 5.36
C VAL A 121 -4.82 -1.66 6.43
N HIS A 122 -5.72 -0.69 6.23
CA HIS A 122 -6.85 -0.46 7.12
C HIS A 122 -7.86 -1.63 7.16
N THR A 123 -7.74 -2.58 6.23
CA THR A 123 -8.61 -3.76 6.16
C THR A 123 -8.05 -4.98 6.90
N TYR A 124 -6.80 -4.93 7.35
CA TYR A 124 -6.11 -6.07 7.97
C TYR A 124 -6.13 -6.06 9.49
N GLY A 125 -6.04 -7.28 10.06
CA GLY A 125 -5.55 -7.49 11.42
C GLY A 125 -4.01 -7.59 11.45
N GLU A 126 -3.42 -7.35 12.62
CA GLU A 126 -1.97 -7.41 12.81
C GLU A 126 -1.40 -8.82 12.63
N ASP A 127 -2.17 -9.84 12.95
CA ASP A 127 -1.81 -11.26 12.88
C ASP A 127 -1.27 -11.67 11.50
N ILE A 128 -1.87 -11.14 10.43
CA ILE A 128 -1.48 -11.45 9.05
C ILE A 128 -0.14 -10.83 8.71
N THR A 129 0.02 -9.53 8.99
CA THR A 129 1.24 -8.80 8.67
C THR A 129 2.42 -9.31 9.51
N GLU A 130 2.18 -9.61 10.78
CA GLU A 130 3.19 -10.17 11.67
C GLU A 130 3.64 -11.55 11.21
N SER A 131 2.71 -12.42 10.82
CA SER A 131 3.02 -13.77 10.31
C SER A 131 3.90 -13.73 9.06
N VAL A 132 3.56 -12.87 8.08
CA VAL A 132 4.34 -12.70 6.85
C VAL A 132 5.73 -12.14 7.15
N ASN A 133 5.80 -11.08 7.96
CA ASN A 133 7.06 -10.44 8.31
C ASN A 133 7.99 -11.38 9.08
N LYS A 134 7.45 -12.18 10.00
CA LYS A 134 8.21 -13.19 10.72
C LYS A 134 8.81 -14.22 9.76
N GLY A 135 8.01 -14.69 8.80
CA GLY A 135 8.48 -15.62 7.77
C GLY A 135 9.60 -15.03 6.93
N SER A 136 9.44 -13.79 6.48
CA SER A 136 10.45 -13.07 5.69
C SER A 136 11.74 -12.85 6.48
N ARG A 137 11.67 -12.33 7.71
CA ARG A 137 12.84 -12.11 8.58
C ARG A 137 13.64 -13.37 8.87
N GLN A 138 12.98 -14.51 9.00
CA GLN A 138 13.64 -15.78 9.35
C GLN A 138 14.31 -16.47 8.17
N LYS A 139 13.86 -16.18 6.94
CA LYS A 139 14.23 -16.95 5.76
C LYS A 139 14.98 -16.15 4.69
N GLN A 140 14.93 -14.82 4.78
CA GLN A 140 15.50 -13.92 3.78
C GLN A 140 16.52 -13.00 4.41
N ASP A 141 17.74 -12.99 3.88
CA ASP A 141 18.79 -12.03 4.31
C ASP A 141 18.43 -10.60 3.90
N ASN A 142 17.75 -10.44 2.76
CA ASN A 142 17.28 -9.16 2.25
C ASN A 142 15.76 -9.21 2.06
N TRP A 143 15.02 -8.53 2.92
CA TRP A 143 13.56 -8.48 2.87
C TRP A 143 13.05 -7.03 3.02
N GLN A 144 11.83 -6.78 2.52
CA GLN A 144 11.15 -5.51 2.71
C GLN A 144 9.64 -5.72 2.75
N SER A 145 8.97 -5.03 3.67
CA SER A 145 7.51 -4.94 3.75
C SER A 145 7.05 -3.50 3.58
N ILE A 146 6.12 -3.30 2.67
CA ILE A 146 5.57 -2.00 2.32
C ILE A 146 4.07 -2.02 2.61
N TYR A 147 3.63 -1.14 3.48
CA TYR A 147 2.25 -0.94 3.86
C TYR A 147 1.71 0.28 3.13
N ILE A 148 0.69 0.10 2.31
CA ILE A 148 0.06 1.22 1.59
C ILE A 148 -1.42 1.31 1.90
N THR A 149 -1.92 2.53 2.01
CA THR A 149 -3.34 2.80 2.27
C THR A 149 -3.73 4.20 1.85
N SER A 150 -5.01 4.42 1.64
CA SER A 150 -5.61 5.74 1.44
C SER A 150 -6.28 6.32 2.69
N GLY A 151 -6.17 5.65 3.82
CA GLY A 151 -6.86 5.98 5.07
C GLY A 151 -7.76 4.84 5.49
N GLY A 152 -8.67 5.05 6.43
CA GLY A 152 -9.60 4.01 6.89
C GLY A 152 -10.68 4.52 7.82
N LEU A 153 -11.80 3.80 7.84
CA LEU A 153 -12.96 4.06 8.72
C LEU A 153 -13.00 3.13 9.93
N LYS A 154 -12.22 2.07 9.91
CA LYS A 154 -12.10 1.14 11.03
C LYS A 154 -11.04 1.66 12.00
N ARG A 155 -11.42 1.83 13.26
CA ARG A 155 -10.54 2.31 14.34
C ARG A 155 -9.92 1.14 15.11
N ASP A 156 -8.88 1.45 15.87
CA ASP A 156 -8.15 0.51 16.74
C ASP A 156 -7.53 -0.69 15.98
N GLY A 157 -7.22 -0.49 14.70
CA GLY A 157 -6.61 -1.48 13.84
C GLY A 157 -5.14 -1.19 13.53
N LEU A 158 -4.56 -2.03 12.67
CA LEU A 158 -3.17 -1.87 12.21
C LEU A 158 -2.89 -0.48 11.64
N TYR A 159 -3.83 0.08 10.90
CA TYR A 159 -3.70 1.42 10.32
C TYR A 159 -3.44 2.49 11.38
N ASP A 160 -4.23 2.49 12.46
CA ASP A 160 -4.08 3.49 13.54
C ASP A 160 -2.74 3.37 14.23
N LYS A 161 -2.30 2.16 14.50
CA LYS A 161 -0.98 1.88 15.11
C LYS A 161 0.18 2.35 14.23
N LEU A 162 0.07 2.14 12.91
CA LEU A 162 1.08 2.63 11.98
C LEU A 162 1.10 4.16 11.92
N VAL A 163 -0.08 4.80 11.88
CA VAL A 163 -0.17 6.27 11.90
C VAL A 163 0.42 6.83 13.19
N GLU A 164 0.08 6.26 14.35
CA GLU A 164 0.61 6.67 15.66
C GLU A 164 2.13 6.50 15.71
N ARG A 165 2.63 5.32 15.33
CA ARG A 165 4.06 5.01 15.31
C ARG A 165 4.85 6.00 14.46
N PHE A 166 4.39 6.32 13.26
CA PHE A 166 5.11 7.20 12.33
C PHE A 166 4.84 8.70 12.56
N LYS A 167 3.92 9.06 13.46
CA LYS A 167 3.75 10.43 13.97
C LYS A 167 4.55 10.69 15.25
N SER A 168 4.90 9.67 15.99
CA SER A 168 5.67 9.78 17.23
C SER A 168 7.14 10.02 16.90
N GLU A 169 7.69 11.15 17.35
CA GLU A 169 9.12 11.45 17.19
C GLU A 169 10.01 10.44 17.94
N GLU A 170 9.54 9.87 19.04
CA GLU A 170 10.30 8.94 19.89
C GLU A 170 10.49 7.55 19.25
N GLU A 171 9.53 7.08 18.45
CA GLU A 171 9.59 5.77 17.78
C GLU A 171 10.25 5.82 16.39
N PHE A 172 10.52 7.01 15.87
CA PHE A 172 11.09 7.22 14.53
C PHE A 172 12.56 6.73 14.41
N TYR A 173 13.20 6.42 15.51
CA TYR A 173 14.61 5.99 15.56
C TYR A 173 14.84 4.48 15.35
N ASN A 174 13.88 3.76 14.79
CA ASN A 174 14.23 2.47 14.23
C ASN A 174 14.86 2.73 12.85
N ASP A 175 16.18 2.67 12.77
CA ASP A 175 16.98 2.93 11.57
C ASP A 175 16.56 2.16 10.32
N ARG A 176 15.63 1.22 10.43
CA ARG A 176 15.16 0.34 9.35
C ARG A 176 13.70 0.52 8.97
N SER A 177 13.05 1.55 9.48
CA SER A 177 11.65 1.89 9.16
C SER A 177 11.53 3.28 8.54
N PHE A 178 10.61 3.45 7.60
CA PHE A 178 10.35 4.72 6.93
C PHE A 178 8.85 4.92 6.73
N GLY A 179 8.33 6.11 7.02
CA GLY A 179 6.93 6.47 6.84
C GLY A 179 6.74 7.77 6.07
N LEU A 180 5.78 7.78 5.14
CA LEU A 180 5.27 8.98 4.49
C LEU A 180 3.77 9.08 4.75
N LEU A 181 3.39 10.10 5.51
CA LEU A 181 2.01 10.37 5.91
C LEU A 181 1.52 11.62 5.17
N TYR A 182 0.97 11.43 3.98
CA TYR A 182 0.26 12.48 3.25
C TYR A 182 -1.19 12.50 3.74
N MET A 183 -1.49 13.44 4.64
CA MET A 183 -2.79 13.56 5.26
C MET A 183 -2.99 14.97 5.81
N LEU A 184 -4.24 15.38 6.00
CA LEU A 184 -4.54 16.57 6.78
C LEU A 184 -4.21 16.32 8.26
N GLU A 185 -3.94 17.39 9.01
CA GLU A 185 -3.72 17.30 10.46
C GLU A 185 -5.04 17.18 11.22
N ASN A 186 -6.09 17.85 10.73
CA ASN A 186 -7.42 17.82 11.30
C ASN A 186 -8.51 18.06 10.23
N HIS A 187 -9.75 17.75 10.59
CA HIS A 187 -10.89 17.84 9.65
C HIS A 187 -11.25 19.27 9.22
N GLU A 188 -10.92 20.30 10.03
CA GLU A 188 -11.23 21.68 9.67
C GLU A 188 -10.42 22.18 8.46
N GLN A 189 -9.23 21.63 8.25
CA GLN A 189 -8.37 22.01 7.13
C GLN A 189 -8.96 21.65 5.76
N VAL A 190 -9.95 20.74 5.69
CA VAL A 190 -10.60 20.37 4.42
C VAL A 190 -11.36 21.54 3.78
N LYS A 191 -11.76 22.52 4.55
CA LYS A 191 -12.50 23.71 4.08
C LYS A 191 -11.67 24.60 3.15
N ASP A 192 -10.35 24.63 3.35
CA ASP A 192 -9.44 25.30 2.43
C ASP A 192 -8.80 24.29 1.46
N LYS A 193 -9.24 24.33 0.21
CA LYS A 193 -8.78 23.43 -0.85
C LYS A 193 -7.25 23.48 -1.06
N LYS A 194 -6.56 24.53 -0.63
CA LYS A 194 -5.09 24.62 -0.68
C LYS A 194 -4.42 23.55 0.19
N ASN A 195 -5.06 23.16 1.28
CA ASN A 195 -4.54 22.14 2.19
C ASN A 195 -4.63 20.72 1.60
N TRP A 196 -5.45 20.51 0.56
CA TRP A 196 -5.62 19.18 -0.03
C TRP A 196 -4.33 18.59 -0.61
N THR A 197 -3.39 19.47 -0.98
CA THR A 197 -2.03 19.03 -1.40
C THR A 197 -1.28 18.28 -0.30
N MET A 198 -1.63 18.48 0.99
CA MET A 198 -1.03 17.73 2.10
C MET A 198 -1.40 16.24 2.04
N ALA A 199 -2.59 15.91 1.56
CA ALA A 199 -3.07 14.53 1.43
C ALA A 199 -2.92 13.97 0.01
N LEU A 200 -2.97 14.85 -0.98
CA LEU A 200 -2.94 14.54 -2.41
C LEU A 200 -1.80 15.32 -3.07
N PRO A 201 -0.54 14.92 -2.89
CA PRO A 201 0.63 15.72 -3.31
C PRO A 201 0.71 15.93 -4.83
N LEU A 202 0.05 15.10 -5.62
CA LEU A 202 0.00 15.18 -7.08
C LEU A 202 -1.35 15.69 -7.62
N ILE A 203 -2.19 16.27 -6.76
CA ILE A 203 -3.50 16.80 -7.19
C ILE A 203 -3.35 17.83 -8.31
N GLY A 204 -4.12 17.65 -9.36
CA GLY A 204 -4.00 18.43 -10.59
C GLY A 204 -3.49 17.57 -11.74
N ASP A 205 -2.52 16.70 -11.47
CA ASP A 205 -2.05 15.66 -12.38
C ASP A 205 -2.82 14.36 -12.14
N VAL A 206 -2.68 13.79 -10.97
CA VAL A 206 -3.39 12.59 -10.50
C VAL A 206 -3.60 12.68 -8.98
N PRO A 207 -4.82 12.78 -8.47
CA PRO A 207 -6.10 12.93 -9.18
C PRO A 207 -6.31 14.33 -9.77
N LYS A 208 -7.29 14.46 -10.67
CA LYS A 208 -7.68 15.78 -11.21
C LYS A 208 -8.46 16.58 -10.17
N TRP A 209 -8.21 17.89 -10.11
CA TRP A 209 -8.93 18.82 -9.21
C TRP A 209 -10.45 18.70 -9.33
N SER A 210 -10.97 18.67 -10.57
CA SER A 210 -12.41 18.59 -10.83
C SER A 210 -13.07 17.39 -10.15
N GLY A 211 -12.45 16.21 -10.24
CA GLY A 211 -13.01 15.00 -9.63
C GLY A 211 -12.99 15.06 -8.09
N VAL A 212 -11.91 15.56 -7.49
CA VAL A 212 -11.83 15.68 -6.03
C VAL A 212 -12.80 16.75 -5.50
N ILE A 213 -12.98 17.85 -6.26
CA ILE A 213 -13.96 18.90 -5.90
C ILE A 213 -15.38 18.32 -5.97
N GLU A 214 -15.71 17.60 -7.02
CA GLU A 214 -17.03 16.95 -7.17
C GLU A 214 -17.32 15.98 -6.02
N GLU A 215 -16.36 15.11 -5.66
CA GLU A 215 -16.50 14.21 -4.50
C GLU A 215 -16.71 14.97 -3.19
N TYR A 216 -15.99 16.08 -2.99
CA TYR A 216 -16.16 16.93 -1.83
C TYR A 216 -17.55 17.59 -1.77
N GLU A 217 -18.04 18.11 -2.90
CA GLU A 217 -19.35 18.74 -3.00
C GLU A 217 -20.48 17.73 -2.80
N LEU A 218 -20.37 16.53 -3.35
CA LEU A 218 -21.32 15.43 -3.13
C LEU A 218 -21.37 15.00 -1.67
N ALA A 219 -20.26 15.11 -0.96
CA ALA A 219 -20.20 14.77 0.46
C ALA A 219 -20.84 15.81 1.37
N GLN A 220 -21.12 17.05 0.88
CA GLN A 220 -21.76 18.06 1.69
C GLN A 220 -23.20 17.67 2.04
N GLY A 221 -23.56 17.78 3.31
CA GLY A 221 -24.90 17.42 3.79
C GLY A 221 -25.12 15.94 4.15
N ASP A 222 -24.16 15.06 3.88
CA ASP A 222 -24.18 13.65 4.32
C ASP A 222 -22.96 13.34 5.19
N PRO A 223 -23.12 13.20 6.51
CA PRO A 223 -22.00 12.91 7.42
C PRO A 223 -21.22 11.63 7.09
N ALA A 224 -21.89 10.60 6.55
CA ALA A 224 -21.23 9.36 6.18
C ALA A 224 -20.33 9.55 4.96
N LEU A 225 -20.79 10.29 3.96
CA LEU A 225 -19.99 10.65 2.79
C LEU A 225 -18.85 11.60 3.16
N GLN A 226 -19.07 12.55 4.08
CA GLN A 226 -18.02 13.42 4.59
C GLN A 226 -16.91 12.62 5.28
N ASN A 227 -17.27 11.68 6.15
CA ASN A 227 -16.29 10.82 6.80
C ASN A 227 -15.51 9.96 5.79
N LYS A 228 -16.17 9.44 4.75
CA LYS A 228 -15.49 8.72 3.67
C LYS A 228 -14.52 9.61 2.91
N PHE A 229 -14.91 10.83 2.58
CA PHE A 229 -14.04 11.78 1.89
C PHE A 229 -12.83 12.13 2.76
N LEU A 230 -13.04 12.45 4.03
CA LEU A 230 -11.96 12.75 4.99
C LEU A 230 -11.00 11.57 5.16
N ALA A 231 -11.55 10.33 5.26
CA ALA A 231 -10.72 9.15 5.39
C ALA A 231 -9.93 8.86 4.11
N PHE A 232 -10.60 8.70 2.98
CA PHE A 232 -9.99 8.13 1.79
C PHE A 232 -9.32 9.15 0.85
N ASN A 233 -9.79 10.41 0.85
CA ASN A 233 -9.17 11.44 0.04
C ASN A 233 -8.18 12.27 0.85
N MET A 234 -8.51 12.55 2.12
CA MET A 234 -7.70 13.43 2.97
C MET A 234 -6.81 12.68 3.98
N GLY A 235 -6.86 11.35 3.98
CA GLY A 235 -5.97 10.49 4.77
C GLY A 235 -6.23 10.51 6.27
N LEU A 236 -7.32 11.14 6.74
CA LEU A 236 -7.61 11.25 8.16
C LEU A 236 -8.16 9.93 8.72
N PRO A 237 -7.74 9.52 9.92
CA PRO A 237 -8.34 8.41 10.64
C PRO A 237 -9.76 8.78 11.09
N MET A 238 -10.77 8.35 10.35
CA MET A 238 -12.19 8.61 10.63
C MET A 238 -12.88 7.36 11.16
N GLN A 239 -14.02 7.55 11.83
CA GLN A 239 -14.86 6.46 12.29
C GLN A 239 -16.11 6.36 11.41
N ASP A 240 -16.53 5.13 11.10
CA ASP A 240 -17.79 4.92 10.38
C ASP A 240 -18.97 5.31 11.28
N THR A 241 -19.77 6.27 10.82
CA THR A 241 -20.93 6.79 11.57
C THR A 241 -22.22 6.00 11.32
N ALA A 242 -22.15 4.94 10.51
CA ALA A 242 -23.33 4.27 9.99
C ALA A 242 -24.23 3.58 11.05
N TYR A 243 -23.87 3.59 12.35
CA TYR A 243 -24.62 2.84 13.37
C TYR A 243 -24.69 3.46 14.76
N TYR A 244 -24.60 4.77 14.91
CA TYR A 244 -24.91 5.38 16.20
C TYR A 244 -26.31 6.01 16.16
N PHE A 245 -27.23 5.46 16.97
CA PHE A 245 -28.47 6.14 17.31
C PHE A 245 -28.16 7.55 17.79
N THR A 246 -28.75 8.54 17.16
CA THR A 246 -28.67 9.89 17.68
C THR A 246 -29.45 9.97 18.99
N PRO A 247 -29.11 10.86 19.95
CA PRO A 247 -29.89 11.02 21.19
C PRO A 247 -31.38 11.39 20.95
N GLN A 248 -31.77 11.61 19.71
CA GLN A 248 -33.16 11.87 19.31
C GLN A 248 -33.96 10.56 19.06
N ASP A 249 -33.29 9.43 18.88
CA ASP A 249 -33.94 8.13 18.62
C ASP A 249 -34.35 7.40 19.91
N THR A 250 -34.09 7.98 21.08
CA THR A 250 -34.40 7.43 22.42
C THR A 250 -35.53 8.16 23.13
N LYS A 251 -36.50 8.71 22.39
CA LYS A 251 -37.70 9.27 22.99
C LYS A 251 -38.93 8.45 22.65
#